data_a8beb39a5242e2c1cb1c25ab5842afce
#
_entry.id   a8beb39a5242e2c1cb1c25ab5842afce
#
_cell.length_a   1.000
_cell.length_b   1.000
_cell.length_c   1.000
_cell.angle_alpha   90.00
_cell.angle_beta   90.00
_cell.angle_gamma   90.00
#
_symmetry.space_group_name_H-M   'P 1'
#
loop_
_entity.id
_entity.type
_entity.pdbx_description
1 polymer ?
#
loop_
_entity_poly.entity_id
_entity_poly.type
_entity_poly.pdbx_seq_one_letter_code
_entity_poly.pdbx_strand_id
1 'polypeptide(L)'
;MKQVNDFVHRFGHESFSDNRSVSVWFTDLDQQQTDMAQLSWLSTDEHAKAARLKNPLERQRYLAGRVFTRLILSEVTGIAPEKLEIIRNQCGKPCLSLPTVGRRLRSKRLLRFNVSHSENFLCIATALGCDVGIDIEVENPGLDILAISHTCLDQEDNERVQCSSLNERSLLFYQLWTRREAFAKMLGHGVDSDHVHRTSAPPWSLRSLELTLEEKQIVGSLAIATPTTASASHF
;
A
#
# COMPACT_ATOMS: atom_id res chain seq x y z
N MET A 1 -23.27 -3.80 -13.62
CA MET A 1 -22.14 -3.90 -12.68
C MET A 1 -21.43 -5.20 -13.01
N LYS A 2 -20.31 -5.16 -13.77
CA LYS A 2 -19.41 -6.29 -13.89
C LYS A 2 -18.74 -6.47 -12.54
N GLN A 3 -18.87 -7.65 -11.99
CA GLN A 3 -18.30 -8.02 -10.69
C GLN A 3 -16.78 -7.88 -10.75
N VAL A 4 -16.19 -7.39 -9.65
CA VAL A 4 -14.74 -7.30 -9.35
C VAL A 4 -14.09 -8.71 -9.31
N ASN A 5 -14.61 -9.72 -10.04
CA ASN A 5 -14.62 -11.10 -9.59
C ASN A 5 -13.53 -12.01 -10.15
N ASP A 6 -12.74 -11.66 -11.15
CA ASP A 6 -11.86 -12.69 -11.72
C ASP A 6 -10.35 -12.51 -11.45
N PHE A 7 -9.89 -11.32 -11.02
CA PHE A 7 -8.46 -11.05 -10.82
C PHE A 7 -8.13 -10.22 -9.56
N VAL A 8 -9.13 -10.00 -8.70
CA VAL A 8 -8.97 -9.25 -7.46
C VAL A 8 -9.05 -10.20 -6.27
N HIS A 9 -7.92 -10.52 -5.70
CA HIS A 9 -7.88 -11.29 -4.48
C HIS A 9 -7.95 -10.36 -3.27
N ARG A 10 -9.04 -10.44 -2.51
CA ARG A 10 -9.07 -9.89 -1.16
C ARG A 10 -8.20 -10.79 -0.29
N PHE A 11 -7.00 -10.34 -0.02
CA PHE A 11 -5.97 -11.11 0.65
C PHE A 11 -6.21 -11.29 2.14
N GLY A 12 -6.93 -10.34 2.78
CA GLY A 12 -7.26 -10.41 4.18
C GLY A 12 -8.26 -9.33 4.58
N HIS A 13 -9.04 -9.63 5.59
CA HIS A 13 -9.89 -8.68 6.30
C HIS A 13 -9.75 -8.93 7.78
N GLU A 14 -9.37 -7.91 8.52
CA GLU A 14 -9.26 -7.94 9.97
C GLU A 14 -10.20 -6.87 10.56
N SER A 15 -11.07 -7.31 11.47
CA SER A 15 -11.94 -6.41 12.24
C SER A 15 -11.49 -6.44 13.69
N PHE A 16 -11.38 -5.26 14.28
CA PHE A 16 -10.94 -5.09 15.66
C PHE A 16 -12.15 -4.80 16.58
N SER A 17 -12.02 -5.16 17.84
CA SER A 17 -13.08 -4.97 18.84
C SER A 17 -13.51 -3.51 19.06
N ASP A 18 -12.63 -2.55 18.73
CA ASP A 18 -12.89 -1.11 18.77
C ASP A 18 -13.53 -0.59 17.45
N ASN A 19 -14.05 -1.49 16.65
CA ASN A 19 -14.70 -1.23 15.37
C ASN A 19 -13.79 -0.71 14.25
N ARG A 20 -12.48 -0.76 14.34
CA ARG A 20 -11.56 -0.58 13.20
C ARG A 20 -11.65 -1.78 12.26
N SER A 21 -11.34 -1.57 11.02
CA SER A 21 -11.19 -2.67 10.06
C SER A 21 -10.10 -2.35 9.05
N VAL A 22 -9.37 -3.36 8.65
CA VAL A 22 -8.35 -3.28 7.62
C VAL A 22 -8.61 -4.36 6.59
N SER A 23 -8.49 -4.02 5.32
CA SER A 23 -8.57 -4.98 4.21
C SER A 23 -7.37 -4.78 3.29
N VAL A 24 -6.84 -5.88 2.79
CA VAL A 24 -5.74 -5.90 1.82
C VAL A 24 -6.25 -6.51 0.53
N TRP A 25 -5.96 -5.84 -0.57
CA TRP A 25 -6.36 -6.19 -1.92
C TRP A 25 -5.11 -6.32 -2.78
N PHE A 26 -5.08 -7.33 -3.61
CA PHE A 26 -3.94 -7.64 -4.46
C PHE A 26 -4.40 -7.93 -5.89
N THR A 27 -3.59 -7.54 -6.87
CA THR A 27 -3.83 -7.86 -8.28
C THR A 27 -2.52 -7.92 -9.07
N ASP A 28 -2.53 -8.73 -10.12
CA ASP A 28 -1.56 -8.69 -11.19
C ASP A 28 -2.07 -7.74 -12.28
N LEU A 29 -1.32 -6.67 -12.55
CA LEU A 29 -1.69 -5.63 -13.51
C LEU A 29 -1.58 -6.11 -14.97
N ASP A 30 -0.78 -7.14 -15.25
CA ASP A 30 -0.66 -7.69 -16.59
C ASP A 30 -1.88 -8.54 -16.97
N GLN A 31 -2.59 -9.06 -15.98
CA GLN A 31 -3.87 -9.77 -16.16
C GLN A 31 -5.07 -8.81 -16.24
N GLN A 32 -4.87 -7.50 -15.96
CA GLN A 32 -5.96 -6.53 -15.96
C GLN A 32 -6.17 -5.94 -17.36
N GLN A 33 -7.34 -6.19 -17.92
CA GLN A 33 -7.81 -5.51 -19.13
C GLN A 33 -8.68 -4.31 -18.74
N THR A 34 -8.23 -3.12 -19.07
CA THR A 34 -9.00 -1.88 -18.85
C THR A 34 -9.75 -1.50 -20.12
N ASP A 35 -11.05 -1.24 -20.01
CA ASP A 35 -11.87 -0.76 -21.10
C ASP A 35 -11.98 0.79 -21.11
N MET A 36 -12.54 1.33 -22.18
CA MET A 36 -12.69 2.79 -22.35
C MET A 36 -13.60 3.41 -21.29
N ALA A 37 -14.61 2.67 -20.80
CA ALA A 37 -15.50 3.17 -19.76
C ALA A 37 -14.75 3.30 -18.43
N GLN A 38 -13.91 2.33 -18.08
CA GLN A 38 -13.06 2.36 -16.89
C GLN A 38 -11.99 3.46 -16.97
N LEU A 39 -11.42 3.67 -18.16
CA LEU A 39 -10.44 4.75 -18.37
C LEU A 39 -11.09 6.14 -18.20
N SER A 40 -12.38 6.28 -18.49
CA SER A 40 -13.09 7.56 -18.27
C SER A 40 -13.27 7.94 -16.79
N TRP A 41 -13.02 7.04 -15.86
CA TRP A 41 -13.03 7.34 -14.42
C TRP A 41 -11.81 8.13 -13.96
N LEU A 42 -10.72 8.07 -14.74
CA LEU A 42 -9.45 8.66 -14.36
C LEU A 42 -9.47 10.19 -14.50
N SER A 43 -8.76 10.86 -13.61
CA SER A 43 -8.64 12.32 -13.67
C SER A 43 -7.74 12.76 -14.83
N THR A 44 -7.86 14.03 -15.19
CA THR A 44 -7.00 14.66 -16.20
C THR A 44 -5.51 14.51 -15.86
N ASP A 45 -5.15 14.63 -14.57
CA ASP A 45 -3.74 14.48 -14.12
C ASP A 45 -3.26 13.04 -14.25
N GLU A 46 -4.13 12.04 -14.00
CA GLU A 46 -3.80 10.63 -14.19
C GLU A 46 -3.57 10.32 -15.66
N HIS A 47 -4.42 10.83 -16.57
CA HIS A 47 -4.20 10.72 -18.01
C HIS A 47 -2.93 11.43 -18.47
N ALA A 48 -2.68 12.65 -17.99
CA ALA A 48 -1.47 13.39 -18.32
C ALA A 48 -0.19 12.66 -17.85
N LYS A 49 -0.24 12.02 -16.67
CA LYS A 49 0.88 11.20 -16.19
C LYS A 49 1.06 9.96 -17.06
N ALA A 50 0.00 9.24 -17.41
CA ALA A 50 0.05 8.09 -18.31
C ALA A 50 0.68 8.44 -19.66
N ALA A 51 0.31 9.60 -20.24
CA ALA A 51 0.83 10.06 -21.52
C ALA A 51 2.35 10.35 -21.51
N ARG A 52 2.95 10.64 -20.35
CA ARG A 52 4.39 10.87 -20.18
C ARG A 52 5.19 9.58 -20.12
N LEU A 53 4.56 8.45 -19.83
CA LEU A 53 5.23 7.14 -19.78
C LEU A 53 5.53 6.67 -21.21
N LYS A 54 6.81 6.55 -21.53
CA LYS A 54 7.28 6.18 -22.87
C LYS A 54 7.09 4.67 -23.13
N ASN A 55 7.30 3.85 -22.12
CA ASN A 55 7.13 2.41 -22.22
C ASN A 55 5.63 2.07 -22.25
N PRO A 56 5.12 1.39 -23.30
CA PRO A 56 3.70 1.03 -23.41
C PRO A 56 3.22 0.12 -22.25
N LEU A 57 4.05 -0.82 -21.82
CA LEU A 57 3.70 -1.74 -20.72
C LEU A 57 3.59 -1.00 -19.39
N GLU A 58 4.54 -0.10 -19.08
CA GLU A 58 4.45 0.73 -17.88
C GLU A 58 3.23 1.63 -17.90
N ARG A 59 2.90 2.18 -19.07
CA ARG A 59 1.67 2.98 -19.23
C ARG A 59 0.42 2.15 -18.99
N GLN A 60 0.35 0.94 -19.54
CA GLN A 60 -0.77 0.02 -19.33
C GLN A 60 -0.90 -0.34 -17.85
N ARG A 61 0.18 -0.75 -17.19
CA ARG A 61 0.21 -1.07 -15.75
C ARG A 61 -0.21 0.13 -14.89
N TYR A 62 0.27 1.32 -15.23
CA TYR A 62 -0.14 2.54 -14.53
C TYR A 62 -1.65 2.77 -14.63
N LEU A 63 -2.22 2.73 -15.84
CA LEU A 63 -3.66 2.92 -16.06
C LEU A 63 -4.48 1.86 -15.33
N ALA A 64 -4.12 0.58 -15.48
CA ALA A 64 -4.75 -0.53 -14.79
C ALA A 64 -4.70 -0.35 -13.26
N GLY A 65 -3.55 0.04 -12.71
CA GLY A 65 -3.39 0.29 -11.28
C GLY A 65 -4.27 1.45 -10.77
N ARG A 66 -4.45 2.51 -11.58
CA ARG A 66 -5.35 3.62 -11.23
C ARG A 66 -6.82 3.19 -11.25
N VAL A 67 -7.23 2.45 -12.28
CA VAL A 67 -8.58 1.87 -12.38
C VAL A 67 -8.85 0.94 -11.20
N PHE A 68 -7.93 0.02 -10.91
CA PHE A 68 -8.04 -0.89 -9.78
C PHE A 68 -8.17 -0.16 -8.44
N THR A 69 -7.35 0.88 -8.22
CA THR A 69 -7.43 1.71 -7.00
C THR A 69 -8.83 2.33 -6.86
N ARG A 70 -9.40 2.87 -7.94
CA ARG A 70 -10.74 3.46 -7.92
C ARG A 70 -11.83 2.42 -7.70
N LEU A 71 -11.70 1.22 -8.25
CA LEU A 71 -12.63 0.10 -8.01
C LEU A 71 -12.68 -0.26 -6.52
N ILE A 72 -11.52 -0.48 -5.91
CA ILE A 72 -11.44 -0.84 -4.48
C ILE A 72 -11.97 0.28 -3.59
N LEU A 73 -11.62 1.53 -3.86
CA LEU A 73 -12.12 2.66 -3.09
C LEU A 73 -13.63 2.85 -3.27
N SER A 74 -14.15 2.62 -4.47
CA SER A 74 -15.60 2.63 -4.75
C SER A 74 -16.33 1.54 -3.97
N GLU A 75 -15.80 0.31 -3.94
CA GLU A 75 -16.36 -0.81 -3.17
C GLU A 75 -16.44 -0.46 -1.69
N VAL A 76 -15.36 0.08 -1.12
CA VAL A 76 -15.30 0.40 0.32
C VAL A 76 -16.13 1.61 0.70
N THR A 77 -16.24 2.62 -0.19
CA THR A 77 -16.94 3.88 0.11
C THR A 77 -18.39 3.92 -0.36
N GLY A 78 -18.75 3.09 -1.34
CA GLY A 78 -20.02 3.18 -2.07
C GLY A 78 -20.13 4.41 -2.97
N ILE A 79 -19.01 5.11 -3.25
CA ILE A 79 -18.95 6.26 -4.16
C ILE A 79 -18.55 5.74 -5.54
N ALA A 80 -19.22 6.21 -6.59
CA ALA A 80 -18.90 5.81 -7.96
C ALA A 80 -17.44 6.16 -8.31
N PRO A 81 -16.72 5.29 -9.04
CA PRO A 81 -15.27 5.43 -9.29
C PRO A 81 -14.86 6.78 -9.90
N GLU A 82 -15.68 7.30 -10.82
CA GLU A 82 -15.47 8.58 -11.50
C GLU A 82 -15.68 9.81 -10.58
N LYS A 83 -16.38 9.61 -9.45
CA LYS A 83 -16.64 10.66 -8.45
C LYS A 83 -15.63 10.69 -7.31
N LEU A 84 -14.68 9.75 -7.29
CA LEU A 84 -13.64 9.72 -6.29
C LEU A 84 -12.60 10.80 -6.57
N GLU A 85 -12.42 11.70 -5.62
CA GLU A 85 -11.33 12.69 -5.65
C GLU A 85 -10.15 12.18 -4.81
N ILE A 86 -9.14 11.68 -5.50
CA ILE A 86 -7.90 11.21 -4.89
C ILE A 86 -6.88 12.36 -4.97
N ILE A 87 -6.58 12.93 -3.82
CA ILE A 87 -5.59 14.00 -3.68
C ILE A 87 -4.32 13.47 -3.00
N ARG A 88 -3.27 14.27 -2.95
CA ARG A 88 -2.07 13.98 -2.16
C ARG A 88 -2.03 14.90 -0.95
N ASN A 89 -1.69 14.34 0.21
CA ASN A 89 -1.41 15.14 1.40
C ASN A 89 -0.05 15.88 1.26
N GLN A 90 0.33 16.66 2.26
CA GLN A 90 1.58 17.43 2.27
C GLN A 90 2.83 16.57 2.09
N CYS A 91 2.79 15.30 2.51
CA CYS A 91 3.87 14.32 2.38
C CYS A 91 3.76 13.46 1.11
N GLY A 92 2.86 13.79 0.18
CA GLY A 92 2.67 13.06 -1.07
C GLY A 92 1.85 11.76 -0.98
N LYS A 93 1.40 11.35 0.23
CA LYS A 93 0.55 10.15 0.42
C LYS A 93 -0.82 10.39 -0.19
N PRO A 94 -1.34 9.48 -1.04
CA PRO A 94 -2.69 9.58 -1.58
C PRO A 94 -3.73 9.49 -0.47
N CYS A 95 -4.76 10.34 -0.56
CA CYS A 95 -5.91 10.32 0.33
C CYS A 95 -7.18 10.76 -0.44
N LEU A 96 -8.35 10.42 0.10
CA LEU A 96 -9.61 10.89 -0.45
C LEU A 96 -9.90 12.31 0.04
N SER A 97 -10.35 13.17 -0.87
CA SER A 97 -10.86 14.51 -0.54
C SER A 97 -12.07 14.41 0.41
N LEU A 98 -12.12 15.29 1.41
CA LEU A 98 -13.23 15.34 2.39
C LEU A 98 -14.64 15.51 1.76
N PRO A 99 -14.84 16.30 0.69
CA PRO A 99 -16.12 16.37 0.01
C PRO A 99 -16.60 15.04 -0.55
N THR A 100 -15.67 14.21 -1.04
CA THR A 100 -15.95 12.88 -1.61
C THR A 100 -16.39 11.88 -0.54
N VAL A 101 -15.90 12.04 0.67
CA VAL A 101 -16.22 11.16 1.82
C VAL A 101 -17.63 11.40 2.36
N GLY A 102 -18.42 12.22 1.73
CA GLY A 102 -19.85 12.48 1.90
C GLY A 102 -20.55 12.06 3.19
N ARG A 103 -21.76 12.59 3.41
CA ARG A 103 -22.61 12.38 4.62
C ARG A 103 -22.81 10.93 5.11
N ARG A 104 -22.49 9.91 4.31
CA ARG A 104 -22.64 8.48 4.71
C ARG A 104 -21.54 7.97 5.64
N LEU A 105 -20.35 8.56 5.59
CA LEU A 105 -19.24 8.23 6.53
C LEU A 105 -19.19 9.20 7.73
N ARG A 106 -20.29 9.86 8.07
CA ARG A 106 -20.41 10.78 9.23
C ARG A 106 -20.17 10.16 10.59
N SER A 107 -20.03 8.86 10.71
CA SER A 107 -19.57 8.25 11.97
C SER A 107 -18.04 8.23 11.97
N LYS A 108 -17.42 9.25 12.53
CA LYS A 108 -16.08 9.31 13.18
C LYS A 108 -14.90 8.50 12.61
N ARG A 109 -14.98 7.89 11.40
CA ARG A 109 -13.94 7.03 10.84
C ARG A 109 -13.58 7.49 9.43
N LEU A 110 -12.45 8.18 9.36
CA LEU A 110 -11.82 8.48 8.08
C LEU A 110 -11.33 7.19 7.45
N LEU A 111 -11.75 6.91 6.22
CA LEU A 111 -11.13 5.88 5.40
C LEU A 111 -9.70 6.32 5.08
N ARG A 112 -8.76 5.46 5.41
CA ARG A 112 -7.36 5.56 5.01
C ARG A 112 -7.06 4.46 4.00
N PHE A 113 -6.15 4.73 3.11
CA PHE A 113 -5.64 3.71 2.20
C PHE A 113 -4.18 3.97 1.88
N ASN A 114 -3.50 2.92 1.49
CA ASN A 114 -2.14 2.97 1.00
C ASN A 114 -1.97 2.00 -0.15
N VAL A 115 -1.07 2.31 -1.08
CA VAL A 115 -0.84 1.54 -2.30
C VAL A 115 0.65 1.24 -2.40
N SER A 116 0.99 0.01 -2.71
CA SER A 116 2.33 -0.40 -3.11
C SER A 116 2.27 -1.20 -4.41
N HIS A 117 3.34 -1.13 -5.18
CA HIS A 117 3.51 -1.92 -6.40
C HIS A 117 4.96 -2.35 -6.55
N SER A 118 5.15 -3.56 -7.04
CA SER A 118 6.45 -4.08 -7.45
C SER A 118 6.25 -4.88 -8.74
N GLU A 119 7.03 -4.58 -9.76
CA GLU A 119 6.88 -5.12 -11.13
C GLU A 119 5.44 -4.95 -11.68
N ASN A 120 4.77 -6.09 -11.93
CA ASN A 120 3.37 -6.14 -12.40
C ASN A 120 2.36 -6.27 -11.25
N PHE A 121 2.78 -6.37 -10.01
CA PHE A 121 1.88 -6.56 -8.87
C PHE A 121 1.53 -5.26 -8.19
N LEU A 122 0.27 -5.12 -7.83
CA LEU A 122 -0.27 -4.01 -7.05
C LEU A 122 -0.95 -4.52 -5.80
N CYS A 123 -0.67 -3.87 -4.68
CA CYS A 123 -1.32 -4.15 -3.42
C CYS A 123 -1.92 -2.86 -2.84
N ILE A 124 -3.14 -2.95 -2.32
CA ILE A 124 -3.85 -1.84 -1.69
C ILE A 124 -4.28 -2.27 -0.30
N ALA A 125 -3.92 -1.48 0.71
CA ALA A 125 -4.50 -1.59 2.03
C ALA A 125 -5.55 -0.48 2.22
N THR A 126 -6.74 -0.85 2.70
CA THR A 126 -7.79 0.09 3.11
C THR A 126 -8.05 -0.08 4.60
N ALA A 127 -8.21 1.01 5.34
CA ALA A 127 -8.45 0.98 6.77
C ALA A 127 -9.51 1.99 7.18
N LEU A 128 -10.38 1.57 8.08
CA LEU A 128 -11.37 2.44 8.74
C LEU A 128 -10.94 2.70 10.17
N GLY A 129 -10.76 3.97 10.52
CA GLY A 129 -10.48 4.41 11.89
C GLY A 129 -9.02 4.29 12.34
N CYS A 130 -8.09 3.94 11.46
CA CYS A 130 -6.66 3.94 11.75
C CYS A 130 -5.84 4.27 10.49
N ASP A 131 -4.61 4.73 10.69
CA ASP A 131 -3.66 4.86 9.60
C ASP A 131 -3.08 3.50 9.21
N VAL A 132 -2.76 3.36 7.93
CA VAL A 132 -2.27 2.13 7.34
C VAL A 132 -1.16 2.43 6.34
N GLY A 133 -0.17 1.55 6.28
CA GLY A 133 0.86 1.52 5.25
C GLY A 133 1.08 0.10 4.79
N ILE A 134 1.32 -0.07 3.50
CA ILE A 134 1.59 -1.37 2.89
C ILE A 134 2.80 -1.24 1.97
N ASP A 135 3.64 -2.26 1.99
CA ASP A 135 4.70 -2.41 1.01
C ASP A 135 4.80 -3.85 0.53
N ILE A 136 5.08 -4.00 -0.77
CA ILE A 136 5.35 -5.29 -1.41
C ILE A 136 6.55 -5.17 -2.32
N GLU A 137 7.36 -6.22 -2.38
CA GLU A 137 8.47 -6.35 -3.32
C GLU A 137 8.52 -7.76 -3.91
N VAL A 138 8.82 -7.83 -5.20
CA VAL A 138 9.16 -9.10 -5.86
C VAL A 138 10.64 -9.37 -5.63
N GLU A 139 10.98 -10.55 -5.13
CA GLU A 139 12.38 -10.92 -4.96
C GLU A 139 13.11 -10.93 -6.32
N ASN A 140 14.23 -10.22 -6.38
CA ASN A 140 15.13 -10.23 -7.53
C ASN A 140 16.38 -11.07 -7.21
N PRO A 141 16.50 -12.28 -7.79
CA PRO A 141 17.65 -13.15 -7.51
C PRO A 141 19.01 -12.56 -7.96
N GLY A 142 18.98 -11.57 -8.86
CA GLY A 142 20.18 -10.89 -9.34
C GLY A 142 20.62 -9.69 -8.51
N LEU A 143 19.90 -9.35 -7.44
CA LEU A 143 20.22 -8.20 -6.60
C LEU A 143 21.36 -8.51 -5.64
N ASP A 144 22.38 -7.66 -5.62
CA ASP A 144 23.43 -7.73 -4.59
C ASP A 144 22.90 -7.19 -3.26
N ILE A 145 22.31 -8.11 -2.50
CA ILE A 145 21.70 -7.82 -1.19
C ILE A 145 22.70 -7.20 -0.21
N LEU A 146 23.94 -7.70 -0.19
CA LEU A 146 24.96 -7.19 0.74
C LEU A 146 25.36 -5.75 0.42
N ALA A 147 25.43 -5.40 -0.86
CA ALA A 147 25.74 -4.05 -1.29
C ALA A 147 24.62 -3.07 -0.98
N ILE A 148 23.33 -3.49 -1.16
CA ILE A 148 22.20 -2.58 -1.02
C ILE A 148 21.70 -2.46 0.43
N SER A 149 21.83 -3.50 1.25
CA SER A 149 21.29 -3.53 2.61
C SER A 149 21.82 -2.38 3.47
N HIS A 150 23.07 -2.03 3.30
CA HIS A 150 23.71 -0.98 4.08
C HIS A 150 23.17 0.45 3.76
N THR A 151 22.55 0.65 2.60
CA THR A 151 21.93 1.93 2.22
C THR A 151 20.43 1.97 2.53
N CYS A 152 19.79 0.81 2.55
CA CYS A 152 18.34 0.69 2.69
C CYS A 152 17.89 0.42 4.12
N LEU A 153 18.73 -0.23 4.94
CA LEU A 153 18.41 -0.64 6.31
C LEU A 153 19.18 0.20 7.33
N ASP A 154 18.72 0.18 8.58
CA ASP A 154 19.52 0.70 9.66
C ASP A 154 20.69 -0.25 10.01
N GLN A 155 21.56 0.18 10.92
CA GLN A 155 22.75 -0.58 11.25
C GLN A 155 22.41 -1.97 11.81
N GLU A 156 21.43 -2.07 12.72
CA GLU A 156 21.05 -3.33 13.36
C GLU A 156 20.49 -4.33 12.35
N ASP A 157 19.54 -3.89 11.52
CA ASP A 157 18.93 -4.73 10.50
C ASP A 157 19.93 -5.08 9.38
N ASN A 158 20.84 -4.16 9.01
CA ASN A 158 21.93 -4.46 8.09
C ASN A 158 22.87 -5.53 8.64
N GLU A 159 23.29 -5.44 9.90
CA GLU A 159 24.13 -6.47 10.55
C GLU A 159 23.45 -7.85 10.55
N ARG A 160 22.13 -7.91 10.79
CA ARG A 160 21.35 -9.15 10.70
C ARG A 160 21.40 -9.77 9.29
N VAL A 161 21.27 -8.95 8.25
CA VAL A 161 21.38 -9.39 6.85
C VAL A 161 22.79 -9.87 6.53
N GLN A 162 23.82 -9.13 6.95
CA GLN A 162 25.23 -9.49 6.74
C GLN A 162 25.58 -10.84 7.38
N CYS A 163 25.04 -11.13 8.58
CA CYS A 163 25.31 -12.36 9.33
C CYS A 163 24.42 -13.55 8.92
N SER A 164 23.39 -13.32 8.08
CA SER A 164 22.47 -14.38 7.69
C SER A 164 23.09 -15.38 6.71
N SER A 165 22.53 -16.59 6.66
CA SER A 165 22.92 -17.61 5.69
C SER A 165 22.55 -17.18 4.25
N LEU A 166 23.24 -17.72 3.25
CA LEU A 166 22.95 -17.39 1.84
C LEU A 166 21.51 -17.69 1.45
N ASN A 167 20.94 -18.76 1.99
CA ASN A 167 19.58 -19.19 1.64
C ASN A 167 18.49 -18.32 2.27
N GLU A 168 18.77 -17.67 3.40
CA GLU A 168 17.81 -16.84 4.14
C GLU A 168 17.97 -15.36 3.86
N ARG A 169 19.11 -14.96 3.33
CA ARG A 169 19.53 -13.56 3.20
C ARG A 169 18.56 -12.72 2.37
N SER A 170 18.15 -13.24 1.21
CA SER A 170 17.24 -12.52 0.32
C SER A 170 15.91 -12.28 1.03
N LEU A 171 15.27 -13.32 1.50
CA LEU A 171 13.99 -13.22 2.21
C LEU A 171 14.08 -12.28 3.42
N LEU A 172 15.12 -12.41 4.23
CA LEU A 172 15.32 -11.54 5.41
C LEU A 172 15.45 -10.06 5.00
N PHE A 173 16.23 -9.76 3.96
CA PHE A 173 16.38 -8.40 3.46
C PHE A 173 15.02 -7.83 3.03
N TYR A 174 14.26 -8.53 2.18
CA TYR A 174 12.96 -8.05 1.71
C TYR A 174 11.94 -7.91 2.83
N GLN A 175 11.95 -8.80 3.83
CA GLN A 175 11.10 -8.67 5.03
C GLN A 175 11.42 -7.39 5.82
N LEU A 176 12.69 -7.09 6.04
CA LEU A 176 13.13 -5.91 6.77
C LEU A 176 12.86 -4.62 5.98
N TRP A 177 13.15 -4.65 4.69
CA TRP A 177 12.92 -3.53 3.79
C TRP A 177 11.44 -3.16 3.68
N THR A 178 10.58 -4.14 3.35
CA THR A 178 9.13 -3.89 3.22
C THR A 178 8.48 -3.47 4.54
N ARG A 179 8.99 -3.97 5.67
CA ARG A 179 8.57 -3.56 7.01
C ARG A 179 8.85 -2.08 7.26
N ARG A 180 10.04 -1.61 6.93
CA ARG A 180 10.45 -0.22 7.06
C ARG A 180 9.61 0.69 6.16
N GLU A 181 9.46 0.31 4.89
CA GLU A 181 8.66 1.04 3.90
C GLU A 181 7.18 1.12 4.30
N ALA A 182 6.57 0.01 4.71
CA ALA A 182 5.19 -0.01 5.16
C ALA A 182 4.97 0.92 6.37
N PHE A 183 5.91 0.92 7.32
CA PHE A 183 5.86 1.80 8.48
C PHE A 183 5.97 3.28 8.08
N ALA A 184 6.93 3.65 7.24
CA ALA A 184 7.09 5.00 6.71
C ALA A 184 5.83 5.47 5.96
N LYS A 185 5.26 4.61 5.12
CA LYS A 185 4.00 4.85 4.39
C LYS A 185 2.80 5.01 5.33
N MET A 186 2.76 4.28 6.45
CA MET A 186 1.71 4.43 7.47
C MET A 186 1.80 5.82 8.11
N LEU A 187 2.98 6.26 8.52
CA LEU A 187 3.20 7.59 9.08
C LEU A 187 2.94 8.72 8.07
N GLY A 188 3.02 8.43 6.77
CA GLY A 188 2.86 9.41 5.70
C GLY A 188 4.12 10.25 5.48
N HIS A 189 5.26 9.84 6.02
CA HIS A 189 6.57 10.42 5.80
C HIS A 189 7.37 9.58 4.79
N GLY A 190 8.29 10.20 4.05
CA GLY A 190 9.26 9.46 3.25
C GLY A 190 10.22 8.65 4.13
N VAL A 191 10.87 7.64 3.56
CA VAL A 191 11.80 6.74 4.27
C VAL A 191 13.02 7.46 4.84
N ASP A 192 13.38 8.59 4.25
CA ASP A 192 14.53 9.43 4.66
C ASP A 192 14.29 10.24 5.95
N SER A 193 13.12 10.12 6.57
CA SER A 193 12.89 10.80 7.83
C SER A 193 13.53 10.01 8.98
N ASP A 194 14.47 10.62 9.71
CA ASP A 194 15.11 10.08 10.93
C ASP A 194 14.11 9.62 12.01
N HIS A 195 12.85 9.90 11.82
CA HIS A 195 11.75 9.51 12.71
C HIS A 195 11.41 8.02 12.66
N VAL A 196 11.79 7.29 11.61
CA VAL A 196 11.54 5.85 11.49
C VAL A 196 12.34 5.05 12.54
N HIS A 197 13.46 5.59 13.03
CA HIS A 197 14.39 4.91 13.94
C HIS A 197 14.09 5.12 15.44
N ARG A 198 13.19 6.02 15.84
CA ARG A 198 13.09 6.48 17.23
C ARG A 198 11.78 6.26 17.96
N THR A 199 10.84 5.53 17.41
CA THR A 199 9.60 5.28 18.14
C THR A 199 9.75 4.07 19.07
N SER A 200 10.08 4.36 20.33
CA SER A 200 9.84 3.45 21.45
C SER A 200 8.43 2.86 21.39
N ALA A 201 8.32 1.57 21.71
CA ALA A 201 7.14 0.72 21.78
C ALA A 201 5.83 1.36 21.26
N PRO A 202 5.41 1.00 20.07
CA PRO A 202 4.45 1.78 19.30
C PRO A 202 3.00 1.46 19.60
N PRO A 203 2.13 2.44 19.35
CA PRO A 203 0.76 2.15 19.06
C PRO A 203 0.59 1.71 17.59
N TRP A 204 1.25 0.63 17.15
CA TRP A 204 1.11 0.07 15.82
C TRP A 204 1.41 -1.44 15.81
N SER A 205 0.90 -2.14 14.83
CA SER A 205 1.18 -3.56 14.58
C SER A 205 1.67 -3.77 13.16
N LEU A 206 2.52 -4.79 12.99
CA LEU A 206 3.01 -5.24 11.68
C LEU A 206 2.47 -6.63 11.37
N ARG A 207 2.19 -6.85 10.09
CA ARG A 207 1.86 -8.16 9.52
C ARG A 207 2.75 -8.40 8.32
N SER A 208 3.41 -9.55 8.26
CA SER A 208 4.13 -9.98 7.07
C SER A 208 3.17 -10.58 6.05
N LEU A 209 3.46 -10.38 4.79
CA LEU A 209 2.74 -10.91 3.64
C LEU A 209 3.77 -11.66 2.79
N GLU A 210 3.52 -12.93 2.52
CA GLU A 210 4.36 -13.73 1.65
C GLU A 210 3.46 -14.48 0.65
N LEU A 211 3.78 -14.35 -0.62
CA LEU A 211 3.04 -14.90 -1.73
C LEU A 211 4.00 -15.49 -2.75
N THR A 212 3.63 -16.62 -3.31
CA THR A 212 4.29 -17.17 -4.49
C THR A 212 3.30 -17.20 -5.64
N LEU A 213 3.57 -16.44 -6.68
CA LEU A 213 2.74 -16.38 -7.89
C LEU A 213 3.64 -16.51 -9.12
N GLU A 214 3.29 -17.43 -10.02
CA GLU A 214 4.01 -17.65 -11.29
C GLU A 214 5.55 -17.77 -11.08
N GLU A 215 5.99 -18.56 -10.08
CA GLU A 215 7.39 -18.73 -9.68
C GLU A 215 8.05 -17.48 -9.07
N LYS A 216 7.34 -16.36 -8.92
CA LYS A 216 7.84 -15.16 -8.25
C LYS A 216 7.52 -15.20 -6.77
N GLN A 217 8.51 -14.94 -5.96
CA GLN A 217 8.34 -14.70 -4.53
C GLN A 217 8.03 -13.22 -4.31
N ILE A 218 6.92 -12.96 -3.65
CA ILE A 218 6.47 -11.60 -3.29
C ILE A 218 6.49 -11.51 -1.78
N VAL A 219 7.30 -10.61 -1.26
CA VAL A 219 7.41 -10.32 0.17
C VAL A 219 6.78 -8.97 0.42
N GLY A 220 6.02 -8.85 1.50
CA GLY A 220 5.41 -7.58 1.85
C GLY A 220 5.18 -7.42 3.34
N SER A 221 4.81 -6.21 3.71
CA SER A 221 4.48 -5.85 5.09
C SER A 221 3.31 -4.87 5.13
N LEU A 222 2.45 -5.07 6.13
CA LEU A 222 1.32 -4.21 6.46
C LEU A 222 1.55 -3.59 7.84
N ALA A 223 1.63 -2.28 7.92
CA ALA A 223 1.69 -1.52 9.15
C ALA A 223 0.33 -0.90 9.46
N ILE A 224 -0.16 -1.09 10.69
CA ILE A 224 -1.47 -0.63 11.15
C ILE A 224 -1.26 0.20 12.42
N ALA A 225 -1.67 1.46 12.42
CA ALA A 225 -1.66 2.27 13.63
C ALA A 225 -2.70 1.77 14.63
N THR A 226 -2.28 1.57 15.89
CA THR A 226 -3.22 1.33 16.98
C THR A 226 -3.61 2.68 17.62
N PRO A 227 -4.84 2.86 18.14
CA PRO A 227 -5.17 4.08 18.84
C PRO A 227 -4.26 4.24 20.04
N THR A 228 -3.65 5.40 20.19
CA THR A 228 -3.14 5.81 21.48
C THR A 228 -4.32 5.91 22.43
N THR A 229 -4.28 5.22 23.55
CA THR A 229 -5.22 5.36 24.67
C THR A 229 -5.03 6.72 25.40
N ALA A 230 -4.65 7.76 24.68
CA ALA A 230 -4.44 9.09 25.21
C ALA A 230 -5.61 10.00 24.79
N SER A 231 -6.28 10.49 25.86
CA SER A 231 -7.25 11.58 25.90
C SER A 231 -8.69 11.31 25.45
N ALA A 232 -9.40 10.52 26.26
CA ALA A 232 -10.75 10.91 26.64
C ALA A 232 -10.67 12.06 27.69
N SER A 233 -10.06 13.20 27.35
CA SER A 233 -10.15 14.43 28.15
C SER A 233 -9.92 15.59 27.22
N HIS A 234 -10.96 16.40 27.16
CA HIS A 234 -11.14 17.73 26.61
C HIS A 234 -11.91 17.85 25.30
N PHE A 235 -13.15 18.19 25.54
CA PHE A 235 -14.21 18.90 24.81
C PHE A 235 -15.05 18.11 23.84
#